data_214ac7046bf44d6566ca347f9295532a
#
_entry.id   214ac7046bf44d6566ca347f9295532a
#
_cell.length_a   1.000
_cell.length_b   1.000
_cell.length_c   1.000
_cell.angle_alpha   90.00
_cell.angle_beta   90.00
_cell.angle_gamma   90.00
#
_symmetry.space_group_name_H-M   'P 1'
#
loop_
_entity.id
_entity.type
_entity.pdbx_description
1 polymer ?
#
loop_
_entity_poly.entity_id
_entity_poly.type
_entity_poly.pdbx_seq_one_letter_code
_entity_poly.pdbx_strand_id
1 'polypeptide(L)'
;MVIAPAHHRRIAAGILSWGQDLDHETSPFQVNLAYQVPRNKKADYIGKAELERQRDVIDSGDAPFKMKMVGITLGGKEITDYAPDFWLVADTDGKDMGYVTSPWWSPELGTNIALAWVPWSSSEVGTKLLVKLPDEYSVTPGEPVEGEVVDVPFRESVNPNKREVESAKGKDFAE
;
A
#
# COMPACT_ATOMS: atom_id res chain seq x y z
N MET A 1 -27.20 -3.08 16.13
CA MET A 1 -25.81 -3.39 16.49
C MET A 1 -24.90 -2.35 15.86
N VAL A 2 -24.16 -1.60 16.64
CA VAL A 2 -23.17 -0.65 16.12
C VAL A 2 -21.93 -1.47 15.75
N ILE A 3 -21.54 -1.46 14.47
CA ILE A 3 -20.31 -2.13 14.00
C ILE A 3 -19.23 -1.07 13.97
N ALA A 4 -18.22 -1.20 14.83
CA ALA A 4 -17.03 -0.35 14.73
C ALA A 4 -16.24 -0.70 13.46
N PRO A 5 -15.59 0.27 12.80
CA PRO A 5 -14.71 0.00 11.68
C PRO A 5 -13.63 -0.99 12.12
N ALA A 6 -13.58 -2.15 11.48
CA ALA A 6 -12.56 -3.14 11.78
C ALA A 6 -11.27 -2.79 11.00
N HIS A 7 -10.21 -2.40 11.69
CA HIS A 7 -8.93 -2.02 11.08
C HIS A 7 -8.40 -3.09 10.13
N HIS A 8 -8.42 -4.37 10.53
CA HIS A 8 -7.98 -5.46 9.66
C HIS A 8 -8.73 -5.49 8.32
N ARG A 9 -10.04 -5.20 8.32
CA ARG A 9 -10.86 -5.23 7.09
C ARG A 9 -10.50 -4.10 6.13
N ARG A 10 -10.31 -2.86 6.64
CA ARG A 10 -9.95 -1.74 5.78
C ARG A 10 -8.55 -1.94 5.18
N ILE A 11 -7.59 -2.40 6.00
CA ILE A 11 -6.23 -2.65 5.57
C ILE A 11 -6.21 -3.78 4.54
N ALA A 12 -6.88 -4.91 4.82
CA ALA A 12 -6.98 -6.03 3.89
C ALA A 12 -7.63 -5.65 2.55
N ALA A 13 -8.56 -4.71 2.56
CA ALA A 13 -9.21 -4.18 1.35
C ALA A 13 -8.44 -3.04 0.68
N GLY A 14 -7.30 -2.60 1.23
CA GLY A 14 -6.54 -1.46 0.72
C GLY A 14 -7.24 -0.11 0.90
N ILE A 15 -8.14 0.01 1.89
CA ILE A 15 -8.82 1.27 2.19
C ILE A 15 -7.93 2.13 3.07
N LEU A 16 -7.53 3.26 2.52
CA LEU A 16 -6.59 4.19 3.14
C LEU A 16 -7.27 5.10 4.17
N SER A 17 -6.52 5.49 5.18
CA SER A 17 -6.95 6.44 6.23
C SER A 17 -6.29 7.79 5.99
N TRP A 18 -7.10 8.84 5.88
CA TRP A 18 -6.60 10.21 5.75
C TRP A 18 -5.85 10.64 7.00
N GLY A 19 -4.70 11.28 6.80
CA GLY A 19 -3.82 11.73 7.86
C GLY A 19 -2.92 10.64 8.45
N GLN A 20 -3.20 9.36 8.21
CA GLN A 20 -2.37 8.24 8.63
C GLN A 20 -1.63 7.62 7.44
N ASP A 21 -2.35 7.25 6.40
CA ASP A 21 -1.78 6.58 5.24
C ASP A 21 -1.44 7.56 4.10
N LEU A 22 -2.21 8.62 3.98
CA LEU A 22 -2.07 9.63 2.93
C LEU A 22 -2.52 11.01 3.40
N ASP A 23 -2.12 12.03 2.66
CA ASP A 23 -2.49 13.42 2.87
C ASP A 23 -2.73 14.16 1.54
N HIS A 24 -2.85 15.50 1.59
CA HIS A 24 -3.11 16.35 0.41
C HIS A 24 -1.92 16.46 -0.56
N GLU A 25 -0.72 16.04 -0.17
CA GLU A 25 0.46 16.01 -1.03
C GLU A 25 0.62 14.67 -1.76
N THR A 26 -0.22 13.69 -1.41
CA THR A 26 -0.13 12.33 -1.92
C THR A 26 -0.81 12.20 -3.29
N SER A 27 -0.08 11.73 -4.28
CA SER A 27 -0.62 11.41 -5.60
C SER A 27 -1.33 10.04 -5.62
N PRO A 28 -2.41 9.89 -6.41
CA PRO A 28 -3.05 8.58 -6.63
C PRO A 28 -2.09 7.49 -7.11
N PHE A 29 -1.04 7.86 -7.83
CA PHE A 29 -0.02 6.91 -8.33
C PHE A 29 0.89 6.37 -7.23
N GLN A 30 1.07 7.12 -6.14
CA GLN A 30 1.87 6.67 -5.00
C GLN A 30 1.14 5.64 -4.13
N VAL A 31 -0.19 5.65 -4.14
CA VAL A 31 -1.03 4.89 -3.19
C VAL A 31 -1.92 3.83 -3.88
N ASN A 32 -1.48 3.35 -5.03
CA ASN A 32 -2.15 2.30 -5.81
C ASN A 32 -3.56 2.65 -6.29
N LEU A 33 -3.90 3.94 -6.41
CA LEU A 33 -5.18 4.44 -6.91
C LEU A 33 -5.10 4.91 -8.38
N ALA A 34 -4.08 4.50 -9.13
CA ALA A 34 -3.89 4.87 -10.53
C ALA A 34 -5.09 4.52 -11.43
N TYR A 35 -5.86 3.47 -11.07
CA TYR A 35 -7.06 3.06 -11.78
C TYR A 35 -8.20 4.10 -11.72
N GLN A 36 -8.20 4.99 -10.74
CA GLN A 36 -9.17 6.09 -10.63
C GLN A 36 -8.84 7.27 -11.56
N VAL A 37 -7.67 7.24 -12.20
CA VAL A 37 -7.22 8.27 -13.13
C VAL A 37 -7.28 7.70 -14.56
N PRO A 38 -8.41 7.81 -15.28
CA PRO A 38 -8.55 7.21 -16.60
C PRO A 38 -7.66 7.89 -17.64
N ARG A 39 -7.02 7.08 -18.51
CA ARG A 39 -6.07 7.57 -19.54
C ARG A 39 -6.70 8.47 -20.58
N ASN A 40 -7.96 8.21 -20.95
CA ASN A 40 -8.60 8.83 -22.12
C ASN A 40 -9.79 9.71 -21.76
N LYS A 41 -9.78 10.31 -20.57
CA LYS A 41 -10.88 11.19 -20.16
C LYS A 41 -10.87 12.46 -20.99
N LYS A 42 -11.90 12.65 -21.83
CA LYS A 42 -12.05 13.83 -22.70
C LYS A 42 -12.33 15.11 -21.90
N ALA A 43 -13.09 14.97 -20.80
CA ALA A 43 -13.41 16.11 -19.94
C ALA A 43 -12.15 16.68 -19.30
N ASP A 44 -12.10 17.98 -19.17
CA ASP A 44 -11.07 18.67 -18.40
C ASP A 44 -11.39 18.63 -16.91
N TYR A 45 -10.36 18.62 -16.05
CA TYR A 45 -10.47 18.64 -14.60
C TYR A 45 -9.19 19.19 -13.96
N ILE A 46 -9.32 19.68 -12.74
CA ILE A 46 -8.19 20.22 -11.98
C ILE A 46 -7.13 19.13 -11.77
N GLY A 47 -5.87 19.42 -12.10
CA GLY A 47 -4.75 18.49 -11.93
C GLY A 47 -4.52 17.54 -13.11
N LYS A 48 -5.34 17.58 -14.18
CA LYS A 48 -5.23 16.67 -15.33
C LYS A 48 -3.82 16.64 -15.92
N ALA A 49 -3.28 17.81 -16.26
CA ALA A 49 -1.96 17.91 -16.89
C ALA A 49 -0.83 17.30 -16.01
N GLU A 50 -0.89 17.52 -14.70
CA GLU A 50 0.09 16.96 -13.78
C GLU A 50 -0.06 15.45 -13.64
N LEU A 51 -1.28 14.93 -13.56
CA LEU A 51 -1.51 13.48 -13.50
C LEU A 51 -1.11 12.77 -14.80
N GLU A 52 -1.32 13.40 -15.95
CA GLU A 52 -0.83 12.92 -17.25
C GLU A 52 0.69 12.88 -17.27
N ARG A 53 1.36 13.96 -16.86
CA ARG A 53 2.83 14.01 -16.75
C ARG A 53 3.40 12.91 -15.84
N GLN A 54 2.81 12.70 -14.65
CA GLN A 54 3.24 11.66 -13.73
C GLN A 54 3.10 10.27 -14.35
N ARG A 55 2.02 10.03 -15.07
CA ARG A 55 1.78 8.78 -15.77
C ARG A 55 2.81 8.55 -16.88
N ASP A 56 3.10 9.56 -17.68
CA ASP A 56 4.09 9.45 -18.77
C ASP A 56 5.47 9.06 -18.22
N VAL A 57 5.85 9.60 -17.06
CA VAL A 57 7.09 9.21 -16.36
C VAL A 57 7.05 7.73 -15.95
N ILE A 58 5.92 7.25 -15.39
CA ILE A 58 5.77 5.84 -15.01
C ILE A 58 5.80 4.93 -16.25
N ASP A 59 5.12 5.33 -17.31
CA ASP A 59 5.06 4.55 -18.57
C ASP A 59 6.44 4.50 -19.28
N SER A 60 7.32 5.48 -19.06
CA SER A 60 8.72 5.44 -19.52
C SER A 60 9.63 4.53 -18.67
N GLY A 61 9.13 3.98 -17.57
CA GLY A 61 9.87 3.13 -16.65
C GLY A 61 10.57 3.88 -15.52
N ASP A 62 10.34 5.18 -15.42
CA ASP A 62 10.92 6.02 -14.38
C ASP A 62 9.98 6.18 -13.17
N ALA A 63 10.52 6.65 -12.06
CA ALA A 63 9.78 6.92 -10.85
C ALA A 63 9.48 8.43 -10.71
N PRO A 64 8.20 8.86 -10.77
CA PRO A 64 7.86 10.27 -10.58
C PRO A 64 7.98 10.72 -9.13
N PHE A 65 8.09 9.78 -8.19
CA PHE A 65 8.16 10.02 -6.75
C PHE A 65 9.28 9.22 -6.10
N LYS A 66 9.78 9.72 -4.97
CA LYS A 66 10.78 9.00 -4.16
C LYS A 66 10.18 7.80 -3.44
N MET A 67 8.94 7.95 -2.95
CA MET A 67 8.27 6.97 -2.10
C MET A 67 6.98 6.48 -2.75
N LYS A 68 6.64 5.22 -2.47
CA LYS A 68 5.39 4.58 -2.88
C LYS A 68 4.83 3.77 -1.71
N MET A 69 3.52 3.79 -1.57
CA MET A 69 2.83 2.93 -0.61
C MET A 69 2.67 1.52 -1.17
N VAL A 70 2.96 0.55 -0.34
CA VAL A 70 2.85 -0.88 -0.63
C VAL A 70 2.06 -1.59 0.47
N GLY A 71 1.52 -2.75 0.14
CA GLY A 71 1.11 -3.73 1.13
C GLY A 71 2.33 -4.57 1.54
N ILE A 72 2.41 -4.92 2.81
CA ILE A 72 3.40 -5.86 3.31
C ILE A 72 2.74 -6.93 4.19
N THR A 73 3.22 -8.16 4.08
CA THR A 73 3.06 -9.16 5.14
C THR A 73 4.27 -9.11 6.04
N LEU A 74 4.10 -9.37 7.32
CA LEU A 74 5.21 -9.33 8.27
C LEU A 74 5.05 -10.36 9.38
N GLY A 75 6.18 -10.83 9.90
CA GLY A 75 6.25 -11.71 11.05
C GLY A 75 5.89 -11.00 12.36
N GLY A 76 6.25 -11.63 13.47
CA GLY A 76 5.99 -11.13 14.81
C GLY A 76 4.75 -11.75 15.44
N LYS A 77 4.38 -11.27 16.64
CA LYS A 77 3.15 -11.64 17.31
C LYS A 77 1.95 -10.95 16.67
N GLU A 78 0.74 -11.42 16.93
CA GLU A 78 -0.49 -10.82 16.42
C GLU A 78 -0.61 -9.35 16.85
N ILE A 79 -0.78 -8.44 15.88
CA ILE A 79 -0.95 -7.01 16.10
C ILE A 79 -2.45 -6.74 16.18
N THR A 80 -2.95 -6.48 17.39
CA THR A 80 -4.38 -6.34 17.67
C THR A 80 -4.78 -4.96 18.16
N ASP A 81 -3.80 -4.09 18.42
CA ASP A 81 -4.01 -2.74 18.92
C ASP A 81 -3.57 -1.68 17.91
N TYR A 82 -4.12 -0.49 18.06
CA TYR A 82 -3.79 0.64 17.21
C TYR A 82 -2.36 1.12 17.47
N ALA A 83 -1.55 1.18 16.43
CA ALA A 83 -0.20 1.72 16.51
C ALA A 83 -0.25 3.26 16.55
N PRO A 84 0.14 3.89 17.67
CA PRO A 84 0.12 5.36 17.79
C PRO A 84 1.23 6.02 16.96
N ASP A 85 2.33 5.30 16.70
CA ASP A 85 3.50 5.78 16.00
C ASP A 85 3.76 4.95 14.73
N PHE A 86 4.49 5.53 13.77
CA PHE A 86 4.95 4.81 12.60
C PHE A 86 6.16 3.96 12.93
N TRP A 87 6.19 2.72 12.41
CA TRP A 87 7.29 1.80 12.65
C TRP A 87 8.26 1.81 11.48
N LEU A 88 9.54 1.84 11.77
CA LEU A 88 10.57 1.92 10.75
C LEU A 88 10.64 0.64 9.92
N VAL A 89 10.80 0.84 8.62
CA VAL A 89 11.10 -0.20 7.63
C VAL A 89 12.55 -0.03 7.20
N ALA A 90 13.29 -1.12 7.21
CA ALA A 90 14.67 -1.17 6.75
C ALA A 90 14.82 -2.14 5.56
N ASP A 91 15.90 -1.97 4.81
CA ASP A 91 16.33 -2.97 3.84
C ASP A 91 16.95 -4.21 4.55
N THR A 92 17.34 -5.21 3.78
CA THR A 92 17.94 -6.44 4.30
C THR A 92 19.30 -6.23 4.96
N ASP A 93 19.96 -5.10 4.72
CA ASP A 93 21.21 -4.71 5.36
C ASP A 93 20.98 -3.92 6.66
N GLY A 94 19.71 -3.69 7.03
CA GLY A 94 19.30 -2.99 8.25
C GLY A 94 19.29 -1.48 8.16
N LYS A 95 19.44 -0.90 6.96
CA LYS A 95 19.36 0.53 6.72
C LYS A 95 17.91 0.98 6.60
N ASP A 96 17.54 1.95 7.44
CA ASP A 96 16.19 2.53 7.42
C ASP A 96 15.89 3.18 6.06
N MET A 97 14.72 2.82 5.49
CA MET A 97 14.31 3.28 4.17
C MET A 97 12.86 3.74 4.11
N GLY A 98 12.04 3.40 5.08
CA GLY A 98 10.60 3.69 5.03
C GLY A 98 9.92 3.52 6.38
N TYR A 99 8.59 3.46 6.35
CA TYR A 99 7.81 3.31 7.57
C TYR A 99 6.44 2.66 7.31
N VAL A 100 5.97 1.92 8.32
CA VAL A 100 4.62 1.33 8.38
C VAL A 100 3.65 2.35 8.94
N THR A 101 2.48 2.49 8.31
CA THR A 101 1.42 3.39 8.76
C THR A 101 0.25 2.67 9.41
N SER A 102 -0.10 1.50 8.91
CA SER A 102 -1.34 0.81 9.29
C SER A 102 -1.10 -0.70 9.40
N PRO A 103 -0.54 -1.18 10.51
CA PRO A 103 -0.35 -2.61 10.75
C PRO A 103 -1.58 -3.22 11.42
N TRP A 104 -1.87 -4.50 11.13
CA TRP A 104 -2.89 -5.28 11.84
C TRP A 104 -2.75 -6.77 11.58
N TRP A 105 -3.15 -7.60 12.55
CA TRP A 105 -3.33 -9.02 12.35
C TRP A 105 -4.50 -9.31 11.42
N SER A 106 -4.31 -10.15 10.42
CA SER A 106 -5.36 -10.64 9.53
C SER A 106 -5.71 -12.09 9.88
N PRO A 107 -6.84 -12.33 10.58
CA PRO A 107 -7.27 -13.70 10.90
C PRO A 107 -7.50 -14.55 9.65
N GLU A 108 -7.89 -13.91 8.55
CA GLU A 108 -8.19 -14.58 7.29
C GLU A 108 -6.93 -15.06 6.55
N LEU A 109 -5.86 -14.26 6.61
CA LEU A 109 -4.59 -14.61 6.00
C LEU A 109 -3.65 -15.34 6.96
N GLY A 110 -3.97 -15.37 8.27
CA GLY A 110 -3.16 -15.99 9.31
C GLY A 110 -1.78 -15.30 9.48
N THR A 111 -1.70 -14.01 9.17
CA THR A 111 -0.46 -13.23 9.27
C THR A 111 -0.75 -11.77 9.56
N ASN A 112 0.25 -11.04 10.04
CA ASN A 112 0.15 -9.59 10.10
C ASN A 112 0.24 -9.00 8.69
N ILE A 113 -0.59 -8.01 8.42
CA ILE A 113 -0.60 -7.21 7.20
C ILE A 113 -0.41 -5.76 7.56
N ALA A 114 0.21 -5.00 6.68
CA ALA A 114 0.35 -3.57 6.90
C ALA A 114 0.42 -2.77 5.59
N LEU A 115 0.04 -1.49 5.68
CA LEU A 115 0.38 -0.50 4.67
C LEU A 115 1.68 0.18 5.08
N ALA A 116 2.58 0.38 4.13
CA ALA A 116 3.90 0.96 4.38
C ALA A 116 4.33 1.86 3.23
N TRP A 117 5.05 2.93 3.56
CA TRP A 117 5.77 3.75 2.62
C TRP A 117 7.20 3.25 2.48
N VAL A 118 7.60 2.95 1.24
CA VAL A 118 8.97 2.50 0.90
C VAL A 118 9.48 3.28 -0.31
N PRO A 119 10.80 3.32 -0.56
CA PRO A 119 11.33 3.86 -1.80
C PRO A 119 10.68 3.22 -3.02
N TRP A 120 10.42 4.01 -4.07
CA TRP A 120 9.82 3.49 -5.31
C TRP A 120 10.58 2.28 -5.87
N SER A 121 11.91 2.31 -5.80
CA SER A 121 12.80 1.21 -6.22
C SER A 121 12.63 -0.09 -5.42
N SER A 122 12.04 -0.02 -4.23
CA SER A 122 11.83 -1.17 -3.33
C SER A 122 10.35 -1.58 -3.25
N SER A 123 9.51 -1.09 -4.17
CA SER A 123 8.06 -1.29 -4.14
C SER A 123 7.58 -2.50 -4.96
N GLU A 124 8.47 -3.29 -5.55
CA GLU A 124 8.12 -4.49 -6.29
C GLU A 124 7.61 -5.59 -5.35
N VAL A 125 6.55 -6.29 -5.79
CA VAL A 125 6.00 -7.46 -5.08
C VAL A 125 7.09 -8.54 -4.97
N GLY A 126 7.21 -9.11 -3.77
CA GLY A 126 8.26 -10.08 -3.42
C GLY A 126 9.52 -9.45 -2.83
N THR A 127 9.63 -8.11 -2.81
CA THR A 127 10.77 -7.44 -2.16
C THR A 127 10.78 -7.74 -0.67
N LYS A 128 11.92 -8.24 -0.17
CA LYS A 128 12.14 -8.51 1.25
C LYS A 128 12.57 -7.24 1.97
N LEU A 129 12.08 -7.09 3.18
CA LEU A 129 12.37 -5.95 4.05
C LEU A 129 12.34 -6.37 5.52
N LEU A 130 12.81 -5.48 6.37
CA LEU A 130 12.81 -5.65 7.81
C LEU A 130 11.91 -4.58 8.43
N VAL A 131 11.10 -4.96 9.41
CA VAL A 131 10.24 -4.03 10.15
C VAL A 131 10.66 -4.01 11.62
N LYS A 132 10.95 -2.82 12.14
CA LYS A 132 11.30 -2.61 13.55
C LYS A 132 10.01 -2.49 14.37
N LEU A 133 9.56 -3.63 14.89
CA LEU A 133 8.35 -3.69 15.74
C LEU A 133 8.65 -3.23 17.17
N PRO A 134 7.65 -2.66 17.87
CA PRO A 134 7.68 -2.57 19.31
C PRO A 134 7.90 -3.94 19.97
N ASP A 135 8.56 -3.97 21.12
CA ASP A 135 8.93 -5.20 21.82
C ASP A 135 7.73 -6.10 22.14
N GLU A 136 6.56 -5.51 22.35
CA GLU A 136 5.32 -6.25 22.61
C GLU A 136 4.88 -7.14 21.44
N TYR A 137 5.17 -6.72 20.19
CA TYR A 137 4.84 -7.46 18.96
C TYR A 137 6.03 -8.23 18.38
N SER A 138 7.25 -7.94 18.83
CA SER A 138 8.45 -8.69 18.43
C SER A 138 8.46 -10.10 19.02
N VAL A 139 9.00 -11.06 18.27
CA VAL A 139 9.32 -12.40 18.80
C VAL A 139 10.51 -12.29 19.74
N THR A 140 11.54 -11.57 19.31
CA THR A 140 12.73 -11.26 20.11
C THR A 140 12.80 -9.74 20.28
N PRO A 141 12.71 -9.20 21.51
CA PRO A 141 12.78 -7.76 21.74
C PRO A 141 14.04 -7.13 21.13
N GLY A 142 13.85 -6.00 20.45
CA GLY A 142 14.92 -5.26 19.77
C GLY A 142 15.37 -5.82 18.42
N GLU A 143 14.93 -7.01 18.02
CA GLU A 143 15.20 -7.55 16.69
C GLU A 143 14.08 -7.20 15.71
N PRO A 144 14.41 -6.75 14.47
CA PRO A 144 13.41 -6.51 13.45
C PRO A 144 12.81 -7.83 12.96
N VAL A 145 11.59 -7.79 12.45
CA VAL A 145 10.95 -8.94 11.82
C VAL A 145 11.03 -8.85 10.31
N GLU A 146 11.09 -10.01 9.68
CA GLU A 146 11.03 -10.10 8.22
C GLU A 146 9.64 -9.73 7.71
N GLY A 147 9.61 -9.01 6.60
CA GLY A 147 8.41 -8.70 5.84
C GLY A 147 8.64 -8.84 4.34
N GLU A 148 7.56 -8.88 3.61
CA GLU A 148 7.56 -9.00 2.17
C GLU A 148 6.51 -8.08 1.56
N VAL A 149 6.89 -7.36 0.49
CA VAL A 149 5.96 -6.55 -0.30
C VAL A 149 4.98 -7.44 -1.04
N VAL A 150 3.69 -7.14 -0.91
CA VAL A 150 2.60 -7.88 -1.55
C VAL A 150 1.62 -6.93 -2.24
N ASP A 151 0.77 -7.49 -3.09
CA ASP A 151 -0.28 -6.74 -3.74
C ASP A 151 -1.33 -6.21 -2.74
N VAL A 152 -1.88 -5.03 -3.06
CA VAL A 152 -3.03 -4.44 -2.37
C VAL A 152 -4.17 -4.30 -3.39
N PRO A 153 -5.39 -4.77 -3.06
CA PRO A 153 -5.85 -5.38 -1.80
C PRO A 153 -5.20 -6.75 -1.52
N PHE A 154 -5.01 -7.06 -0.23
CA PHE A 154 -4.39 -8.31 0.23
C PHE A 154 -5.20 -9.56 -0.14
N ARG A 155 -6.48 -9.43 -0.44
CA ARG A 155 -7.37 -10.51 -0.85
C ARG A 155 -7.48 -10.56 -2.36
N GLU A 156 -7.11 -11.66 -2.99
CA GLU A 156 -7.34 -11.87 -4.43
C GLU A 156 -8.82 -11.84 -4.80
N SER A 157 -9.70 -12.32 -3.93
CA SER A 157 -11.14 -12.39 -4.18
C SER A 157 -11.86 -11.03 -4.16
N VAL A 158 -11.24 -10.00 -3.60
CA VAL A 158 -11.82 -8.66 -3.43
C VAL A 158 -11.11 -7.62 -4.29
N ASN A 159 -10.11 -8.04 -5.08
CA ASN A 159 -9.44 -7.11 -5.97
C ASN A 159 -10.32 -6.78 -7.20
N PRO A 160 -11.11 -5.69 -7.16
CA PRO A 160 -11.93 -5.28 -8.30
C PRO A 160 -11.05 -5.00 -9.53
N ASN A 161 -9.79 -4.62 -9.31
CA ASN A 161 -8.85 -4.30 -10.38
C ASN A 161 -8.47 -5.52 -11.22
N LYS A 162 -8.40 -6.73 -10.64
CA LYS A 162 -8.22 -7.95 -11.45
C LYS A 162 -9.45 -8.26 -12.31
N ARG A 163 -10.66 -7.97 -11.84
CA ARG A 163 -11.91 -8.18 -12.60
C ARG A 163 -12.15 -7.10 -13.64
N GLU A 164 -11.86 -5.83 -13.33
CA GLU A 164 -12.10 -4.72 -14.25
C GLU A 164 -11.02 -4.57 -15.32
N VAL A 165 -9.77 -4.88 -15.03
CA VAL A 165 -8.71 -4.90 -16.05
C VAL A 165 -8.95 -6.00 -17.08
N GLU A 166 -9.50 -7.14 -16.68
CA GLU A 166 -9.92 -8.18 -17.64
C GLU A 166 -11.20 -7.78 -18.40
N SER A 167 -12.15 -7.08 -17.77
CA SER A 167 -13.37 -6.60 -18.42
C SER A 167 -13.16 -5.30 -19.21
N ALA A 168 -12.22 -4.44 -18.82
CA ALA A 168 -11.89 -3.21 -19.55
C ALA A 168 -11.01 -3.44 -20.77
N LYS A 169 -10.32 -4.58 -20.87
CA LYS A 169 -9.64 -5.01 -22.10
C LYS A 169 -10.62 -5.30 -23.26
N GLY A 170 -11.92 -5.34 -23.00
CA GLY A 170 -12.96 -5.66 -23.98
C GLY A 170 -14.04 -4.59 -24.18
N LYS A 171 -13.96 -3.44 -23.49
CA LYS A 171 -14.93 -2.36 -23.68
C LYS A 171 -14.23 -1.09 -24.11
N ASP A 172 -14.21 -0.86 -25.42
CA ASP A 172 -14.06 0.48 -25.98
C ASP A 172 -15.19 1.33 -25.39
N PHE A 173 -14.86 2.31 -24.57
CA PHE A 173 -15.78 3.39 -24.23
C PHE A 173 -15.91 4.30 -25.47
N ALA A 174 -16.63 3.80 -26.47
CA ALA A 174 -17.15 4.59 -27.58
C ALA A 174 -18.51 5.11 -27.13
N GLU A 175 -18.57 6.39 -26.84
CA GLU A 175 -19.58 7.45 -26.97
C GLU A 175 -19.55 8.42 -25.79
#